data_1ee80ce71493f2ccb56908010d127a1e
#
_entry.id   1ee80ce71493f2ccb56908010d127a1e
#
_cell.length_a   1.000
_cell.length_b   1.000
_cell.length_c   1.000
_cell.angle_alpha   90.00
_cell.angle_beta   90.00
_cell.angle_gamma   90.00
#
_symmetry.space_group_name_H-M   'P 1'
#
loop_
_entity.id
_entity.type
_entity.pdbx_description
1 polymer ?
#
loop_
_entity_poly.entity_id
_entity_poly.type
_entity_poly.pdbx_seq_one_letter_code
_entity_poly.pdbx_strand_id
1 'polypeptide(L)'
;MRIPPLEDGGPGLGLCSEADVVRLVETFYLRVRRDDLLGPFFEARVRDWAAHHSLLIAFWSSLLRGTRRFHGAPVSCHLGMPGLTEAMFLRWLALFRQTTAECGNEAMRREADDAALRMANHFWQRYQVKRICIGEPTPLPAG
;
A
#
# COMPACT_ATOMS: atom_id res chain seq x y z
N MET A 1 14.73 -28.37 6.72
CA MET A 1 14.86 -27.82 6.68
C MET A 1 14.86 -26.82 6.27
N ARG A 2 14.89 -26.18 6.16
CA ARG A 2 14.84 -25.30 5.74
C ARG A 2 15.48 -24.29 5.53
N ILE A 3 15.49 -23.65 5.09
CA ILE A 3 16.02 -22.73 4.85
C ILE A 3 15.97 -21.63 4.79
N PRO A 4 16.19 -21.00 4.66
CA PRO A 4 16.34 -20.00 4.90
C PRO A 4 16.09 -18.89 4.49
N PRO A 5 15.93 -18.43 4.57
CA PRO A 5 15.48 -17.35 4.36
C PRO A 5 16.11 -16.41 3.81
N LEU A 6 16.03 -15.84 3.66
CA LEU A 6 16.42 -14.95 3.09
C LEU A 6 16.86 -13.93 3.64
N GLU A 7 17.36 -13.87 3.82
CA GLU A 7 17.98 -12.98 4.37
C GLU A 7 18.00 -11.76 3.80
N ASP A 8 17.57 -11.47 2.94
CA ASP A 8 17.68 -10.23 2.40
C ASP A 8 16.83 -9.41 3.02
N GLY A 9 16.62 -9.38 4.09
CA GLY A 9 15.98 -8.45 4.55
C GLY A 9 14.58 -8.51 4.66
N GLY A 10 13.89 -8.99 4.15
CA GLY A 10 12.46 -9.07 4.27
C GLY A 10 12.08 -10.16 5.19
N PRO A 11 10.83 -10.20 5.60
CA PRO A 11 10.37 -11.25 6.47
C PRO A 11 10.44 -12.64 5.90
N GLY A 12 10.39 -12.81 4.65
CA GLY A 12 10.55 -14.13 4.06
C GLY A 12 9.27 -14.94 4.00
N LEU A 13 9.39 -16.11 3.42
CA LEU A 13 8.21 -16.91 3.09
C LEU A 13 7.48 -17.47 4.31
N GLY A 14 8.14 -17.52 5.44
CA GLY A 14 7.48 -18.07 6.62
C GLY A 14 6.48 -17.16 7.28
N LEU A 15 6.46 -15.87 6.93
CA LEU A 15 5.58 -14.94 7.59
C LEU A 15 4.12 -15.18 7.25
N CYS A 16 3.81 -15.40 6.02
CA CYS A 16 2.44 -15.62 5.59
C CYS A 16 2.46 -16.33 4.25
N SER A 17 1.29 -16.83 3.83
CA SER A 17 1.19 -17.54 2.56
C SER A 17 0.83 -16.57 1.45
N GLU A 18 0.93 -17.04 0.23
CA GLU A 18 0.49 -16.26 -0.92
C GLU A 18 -1.03 -16.00 -0.83
N ALA A 19 -1.79 -17.00 -0.38
CA ALA A 19 -3.23 -16.82 -0.23
C ALA A 19 -3.54 -15.72 0.79
N ASP A 20 -2.73 -15.59 1.83
CA ASP A 20 -2.89 -14.51 2.81
C ASP A 20 -2.71 -13.15 2.16
N VAL A 21 -1.71 -13.03 1.29
CA VAL A 21 -1.44 -11.77 0.60
C VAL A 21 -2.58 -11.45 -0.35
N VAL A 22 -3.06 -12.45 -1.11
CA VAL A 22 -4.17 -12.23 -2.03
C VAL A 22 -5.39 -11.75 -1.28
N ARG A 23 -5.70 -12.39 -0.15
CA ARG A 23 -6.87 -12.02 0.63
C ARG A 23 -6.73 -10.61 1.18
N LEU A 24 -5.54 -10.25 1.65
CA LEU A 24 -5.29 -8.91 2.15
C LEU A 24 -5.55 -7.86 1.07
N VAL A 25 -4.97 -8.04 -0.10
CA VAL A 25 -5.11 -7.07 -1.18
C VAL A 25 -6.56 -6.97 -1.64
N GLU A 26 -7.22 -8.10 -1.85
CA GLU A 26 -8.58 -8.07 -2.35
C GLU A 26 -9.55 -7.47 -1.36
N THR A 27 -9.43 -7.84 -0.09
CA THR A 27 -10.33 -7.30 0.92
C THR A 27 -10.09 -5.81 1.13
N PHE A 28 -8.83 -5.42 1.16
CA PHE A 28 -8.50 -4.02 1.36
C PHE A 28 -9.05 -3.14 0.24
N TYR A 29 -8.83 -3.54 -1.02
CA TYR A 29 -9.29 -2.68 -2.11
C TYR A 29 -10.79 -2.76 -2.33
N LEU A 30 -11.46 -3.81 -1.86
CA LEU A 30 -12.90 -3.79 -1.83
C LEU A 30 -13.38 -2.67 -0.91
N ARG A 31 -12.74 -2.51 0.24
CA ARG A 31 -13.08 -1.43 1.17
C ARG A 31 -12.75 -0.06 0.61
N VAL A 32 -11.59 0.06 -0.03
CA VAL A 32 -11.18 1.31 -0.66
C VAL A 32 -12.20 1.74 -1.71
N ARG A 33 -12.64 0.81 -2.54
CA ARG A 33 -13.57 1.13 -3.61
C ARG A 33 -14.94 1.54 -3.09
N ARG A 34 -15.29 1.10 -1.90
CA ARG A 34 -16.57 1.45 -1.30
C ARG A 34 -16.48 2.65 -0.38
N ASP A 35 -15.29 3.15 -0.14
CA ASP A 35 -15.10 4.28 0.76
C ASP A 35 -15.49 5.58 0.08
N ASP A 36 -16.19 6.44 0.80
CA ASP A 36 -16.69 7.70 0.24
C ASP A 36 -15.56 8.63 -0.21
N LEU A 37 -14.44 8.61 0.49
CA LEU A 37 -13.36 9.51 0.17
C LEU A 37 -12.42 8.91 -0.89
N LEU A 38 -12.06 7.65 -0.74
CA LEU A 38 -11.08 7.03 -1.62
C LEU A 38 -11.68 6.40 -2.86
N GLY A 39 -12.90 5.92 -2.77
CA GLY A 39 -13.52 5.21 -3.89
C GLY A 39 -13.54 6.02 -5.17
N PRO A 40 -14.10 7.23 -5.14
CA PRO A 40 -14.14 8.02 -6.37
C PRO A 40 -12.76 8.35 -6.92
N PHE A 41 -11.78 8.60 -6.02
CA PHE A 41 -10.44 8.91 -6.45
C PHE A 41 -9.81 7.74 -7.20
N PHE A 42 -9.95 6.53 -6.65
CA PHE A 42 -9.36 5.35 -7.27
C PHE A 42 -10.14 4.92 -8.51
N GLU A 43 -11.47 5.02 -8.49
CA GLU A 43 -12.26 4.63 -9.66
C GLU A 43 -11.94 5.50 -10.87
N ALA A 44 -11.60 6.76 -10.63
CA ALA A 44 -11.26 7.64 -11.73
C ALA A 44 -9.89 7.31 -12.34
N ARG A 45 -9.05 6.60 -11.60
CA ARG A 45 -7.68 6.37 -12.04
C ARG A 45 -7.35 4.93 -12.40
N VAL A 46 -8.01 3.97 -11.80
CA VAL A 46 -7.72 2.57 -12.08
C VAL A 46 -8.67 2.09 -13.16
N ARG A 47 -8.12 1.71 -14.31
CA ARG A 47 -8.95 1.27 -15.40
C ARG A 47 -9.15 -0.23 -15.40
N ASP A 48 -8.20 -0.98 -14.92
CA ASP A 48 -8.26 -2.42 -14.93
C ASP A 48 -7.95 -2.89 -13.52
N TRP A 49 -8.97 -3.17 -12.76
CA TRP A 49 -8.79 -3.59 -11.36
C TRP A 49 -8.09 -4.92 -11.24
N ALA A 50 -8.30 -5.84 -12.18
CA ALA A 50 -7.61 -7.12 -12.11
C ALA A 50 -6.11 -6.93 -12.25
N ALA A 51 -5.68 -6.09 -13.18
CA ALA A 51 -4.26 -5.81 -13.37
C ALA A 51 -3.70 -5.09 -12.15
N HIS A 52 -4.46 -4.16 -11.59
CA HIS A 52 -4.04 -3.41 -10.41
C HIS A 52 -3.86 -4.34 -9.22
N HIS A 53 -4.80 -5.26 -9.00
CA HIS A 53 -4.69 -6.24 -7.93
C HIS A 53 -3.48 -7.14 -8.12
N SER A 54 -3.23 -7.59 -9.34
CA SER A 54 -2.07 -8.45 -9.61
C SER A 54 -0.77 -7.74 -9.28
N LEU A 55 -0.69 -6.46 -9.62
CA LEU A 55 0.48 -5.66 -9.33
C LEU A 55 0.67 -5.51 -7.82
N LEU A 56 -0.41 -5.24 -7.10
CA LEU A 56 -0.32 -5.06 -5.67
C LEU A 56 -0.07 -6.36 -4.91
N ILE A 57 -0.60 -7.47 -5.41
CA ILE A 57 -0.29 -8.77 -4.84
C ILE A 57 1.20 -9.05 -4.99
N ALA A 58 1.77 -8.76 -6.16
CA ALA A 58 3.20 -8.93 -6.37
C ALA A 58 4.01 -8.02 -5.43
N PHE A 59 3.55 -6.78 -5.27
CA PHE A 59 4.22 -5.83 -4.39
C PHE A 59 4.20 -6.30 -2.93
N TRP A 60 3.04 -6.63 -2.42
CA TRP A 60 2.93 -7.05 -1.02
C TRP A 60 3.57 -8.41 -0.79
N SER A 61 3.51 -9.30 -1.78
CA SER A 61 4.19 -10.58 -1.68
C SER A 61 5.70 -10.37 -1.59
N SER A 62 6.25 -9.47 -2.40
CA SER A 62 7.67 -9.16 -2.32
C SER A 62 8.04 -8.60 -0.97
N LEU A 63 7.21 -7.69 -0.45
CA LEU A 63 7.48 -7.04 0.80
C LEU A 63 7.31 -7.96 2.01
N LEU A 64 6.28 -8.77 2.03
CA LEU A 64 5.98 -9.60 3.20
C LEU A 64 6.57 -11.00 3.10
N ARG A 65 6.76 -11.53 1.90
CA ARG A 65 7.25 -12.89 1.72
C ARG A 65 8.62 -12.96 1.08
N GLY A 66 9.17 -11.83 0.64
CA GLY A 66 10.49 -11.82 0.02
C GLY A 66 10.54 -12.45 -1.36
N THR A 67 9.41 -12.45 -2.07
CA THR A 67 9.36 -13.14 -3.37
C THR A 67 10.03 -12.37 -4.50
N ARG A 68 10.27 -11.08 -4.30
CA ARG A 68 10.95 -10.26 -5.30
C ARG A 68 10.26 -10.19 -6.65
N ARG A 69 8.95 -10.35 -6.66
CA ARG A 69 8.19 -10.30 -7.91
C ARG A 69 7.90 -8.88 -8.36
N PHE A 70 8.00 -7.90 -7.45
CA PHE A 70 7.66 -6.54 -7.80
C PHE A 70 8.92 -5.74 -8.06
N HIS A 71 8.98 -5.07 -9.20
CA HIS A 71 10.14 -4.27 -9.57
C HIS A 71 9.77 -2.82 -9.85
N GLY A 72 8.56 -2.43 -9.57
CA GLY A 72 8.13 -1.09 -9.87
C GLY A 72 8.59 -0.05 -8.87
N ALA A 73 8.24 1.19 -9.11
CA ALA A 73 8.56 2.31 -8.25
C ALA A 73 7.26 2.97 -7.80
N PRO A 74 6.63 2.46 -6.75
CA PRO A 74 5.31 2.98 -6.34
C PRO A 74 5.33 4.47 -6.04
N VAL A 75 6.42 4.98 -5.49
CA VAL A 75 6.49 6.40 -5.18
C VAL A 75 6.36 7.24 -6.43
N SER A 76 7.06 6.86 -7.50
CA SER A 76 6.99 7.62 -8.74
C SER A 76 5.58 7.65 -9.32
N CYS A 77 4.90 6.52 -9.28
CA CYS A 77 3.54 6.46 -9.78
C CYS A 77 2.60 7.36 -9.00
N HIS A 78 2.72 7.35 -7.68
CA HIS A 78 1.83 8.16 -6.85
C HIS A 78 2.13 9.64 -6.97
N LEU A 79 3.39 10.01 -7.18
CA LEU A 79 3.73 11.42 -7.33
C LEU A 79 3.10 12.06 -8.54
N GLY A 80 2.72 11.26 -9.52
CA GLY A 80 2.07 11.80 -10.70
C GLY A 80 0.57 11.98 -10.57
N MET A 81 -0.03 11.64 -9.44
CA MET A 81 -1.47 11.72 -9.29
C MET A 81 -1.88 13.03 -8.64
N PRO A 82 -2.64 13.88 -9.35
CA PRO A 82 -3.09 15.12 -8.72
C PRO A 82 -4.25 14.83 -7.77
N GLY A 83 -4.39 15.67 -6.79
CA GLY A 83 -5.56 15.57 -5.92
C GLY A 83 -5.39 14.73 -4.67
N LEU A 84 -4.21 14.21 -4.41
CA LEU A 84 -4.00 13.46 -3.18
C LEU A 84 -3.92 14.43 -2.00
N THR A 85 -4.60 14.09 -0.91
CA THR A 85 -4.62 14.92 0.29
C THR A 85 -4.17 14.10 1.47
N GLU A 86 -3.82 14.78 2.55
CA GLU A 86 -3.44 14.10 3.78
C GLU A 86 -4.59 13.25 4.29
N ALA A 87 -5.83 13.74 4.17
CA ALA A 87 -6.99 12.97 4.62
C ALA A 87 -7.09 11.64 3.90
N MET A 88 -6.75 11.60 2.61
CA MET A 88 -6.78 10.35 1.85
C MET A 88 -5.74 9.37 2.35
N PHE A 89 -4.54 9.85 2.67
CA PHE A 89 -3.50 8.97 3.21
C PHE A 89 -3.92 8.41 4.58
N LEU A 90 -4.52 9.24 5.41
CA LEU A 90 -4.96 8.78 6.72
C LEU A 90 -6.11 7.78 6.60
N ARG A 91 -7.03 8.00 5.66
CA ARG A 91 -8.13 7.07 5.46
C ARG A 91 -7.61 5.75 4.90
N TRP A 92 -6.66 5.81 3.99
CA TRP A 92 -6.05 4.61 3.44
C TRP A 92 -5.42 3.77 4.55
N LEU A 93 -4.67 4.41 5.46
CA LEU A 93 -4.05 3.71 6.57
C LEU A 93 -5.09 3.11 7.51
N ALA A 94 -6.16 3.84 7.78
CA ALA A 94 -7.20 3.34 8.67
C ALA A 94 -7.87 2.10 8.10
N LEU A 95 -8.20 2.12 6.82
CA LEU A 95 -8.81 0.97 6.17
C LEU A 95 -7.84 -0.20 6.08
N PHE A 96 -6.56 0.09 5.86
CA PHE A 96 -5.57 -0.96 5.80
C PHE A 96 -5.45 -1.66 7.16
N ARG A 97 -5.35 -0.90 8.24
CA ARG A 97 -5.26 -1.48 9.58
C ARG A 97 -6.51 -2.27 9.94
N GLN A 98 -7.66 -1.80 9.50
CA GLN A 98 -8.89 -2.55 9.73
C GLN A 98 -8.82 -3.91 9.03
N THR A 99 -8.26 -3.94 7.83
CA THR A 99 -8.17 -5.17 7.07
C THR A 99 -7.14 -6.13 7.66
N THR A 100 -5.96 -5.63 8.04
CA THR A 100 -4.94 -6.50 8.61
C THR A 100 -5.38 -7.06 9.95
N ALA A 101 -6.19 -6.33 10.70
CA ALA A 101 -6.68 -6.82 11.98
C ALA A 101 -7.54 -8.07 11.83
N GLU A 102 -8.07 -8.31 10.64
CA GLU A 102 -8.92 -9.46 10.38
C GLU A 102 -8.17 -10.65 9.82
N CYS A 103 -6.87 -10.54 9.57
CA CYS A 103 -6.20 -11.58 8.84
C CYS A 103 -5.81 -12.79 9.70
N GLY A 104 -5.95 -12.69 10.99
CA GLY A 104 -5.69 -13.85 11.85
C GLY A 104 -4.22 -14.22 11.99
N ASN A 105 -3.31 -13.34 11.66
CA ASN A 105 -1.88 -13.60 11.70
C ASN A 105 -1.22 -12.34 12.26
N GLU A 106 -0.91 -12.37 13.54
CA GLU A 106 -0.42 -11.18 14.22
C GLU A 106 0.94 -10.73 13.70
N ALA A 107 1.82 -11.65 13.35
CA ALA A 107 3.13 -11.29 12.84
C ALA A 107 2.99 -10.60 11.47
N MET A 108 2.13 -11.13 10.61
CA MET A 108 1.85 -10.53 9.33
C MET A 108 1.24 -9.15 9.52
N ARG A 109 0.31 -9.02 10.44
CA ARG A 109 -0.35 -7.75 10.69
C ARG A 109 0.65 -6.67 11.07
N ARG A 110 1.57 -7.00 11.98
CA ARG A 110 2.55 -6.01 12.40
C ARG A 110 3.46 -5.58 11.28
N GLU A 111 3.95 -6.54 10.50
CA GLU A 111 4.84 -6.21 9.38
C GLU A 111 4.13 -5.40 8.32
N ALA A 112 2.91 -5.77 8.00
CA ALA A 112 2.16 -5.08 6.97
C ALA A 112 1.80 -3.65 7.42
N ASP A 113 1.35 -3.50 8.67
CA ASP A 113 0.97 -2.17 9.18
C ASP A 113 2.19 -1.26 9.26
N ASP A 114 3.34 -1.77 9.69
CA ASP A 114 4.55 -0.96 9.76
C ASP A 114 4.98 -0.54 8.35
N ALA A 115 4.91 -1.45 7.39
CA ALA A 115 5.28 -1.13 6.02
C ALA A 115 4.34 -0.10 5.42
N ALA A 116 3.04 -0.25 5.68
CA ALA A 116 2.05 0.69 5.15
C ALA A 116 2.26 2.08 5.72
N LEU A 117 2.56 2.17 7.02
CA LEU A 117 2.79 3.46 7.64
C LEU A 117 4.04 4.14 7.07
N ARG A 118 5.13 3.39 6.92
CA ARG A 118 6.36 3.94 6.35
C ARG A 118 6.13 4.42 4.92
N MET A 119 5.40 3.62 4.13
CA MET A 119 5.13 3.99 2.75
C MET A 119 4.26 5.22 2.65
N ALA A 120 3.21 5.29 3.46
CA ALA A 120 2.30 6.42 3.40
C ALA A 120 3.02 7.72 3.79
N ASN A 121 3.84 7.66 4.84
CA ASN A 121 4.60 8.83 5.23
C ASN A 121 5.60 9.25 4.16
N HIS A 122 6.27 8.29 3.57
CA HIS A 122 7.25 8.57 2.53
C HIS A 122 6.58 9.17 1.30
N PHE A 123 5.46 8.58 0.86
CA PHE A 123 4.73 9.09 -0.30
C PHE A 123 4.22 10.50 -0.04
N TRP A 124 3.66 10.74 1.13
CA TRP A 124 3.10 12.05 1.43
C TRP A 124 4.18 13.12 1.46
N GLN A 125 5.32 12.83 2.08
CA GLN A 125 6.42 13.78 2.12
C GLN A 125 6.95 14.08 0.73
N ARG A 126 7.13 13.05 -0.09
CA ARG A 126 7.63 13.26 -1.44
C ARG A 126 6.59 13.96 -2.31
N TYR A 127 5.33 13.66 -2.10
CA TYR A 127 4.25 14.29 -2.85
C TYR A 127 4.22 15.79 -2.57
N GLN A 128 4.36 16.19 -1.32
CA GLN A 128 4.39 17.61 -0.98
C GLN A 128 5.58 18.31 -1.58
N VAL A 129 6.75 17.71 -1.53
CA VAL A 129 7.94 18.30 -2.12
C VAL A 129 7.75 18.51 -3.62
N LYS A 130 7.21 17.53 -4.30
CA LYS A 130 7.00 17.67 -5.73
C LYS A 130 6.03 18.79 -6.05
N ARG A 131 4.97 18.93 -5.28
CA ARG A 131 4.01 20.00 -5.53
C ARG A 131 4.62 21.37 -5.30
N ILE A 132 5.46 21.49 -4.29
CA ILE A 132 6.15 22.75 -4.03
C ILE A 132 7.08 23.06 -5.20
N CYS A 133 7.79 22.07 -5.68
CA CYS A 133 8.73 22.29 -6.77
C CYS A 133 8.06 22.72 -8.05
N ILE A 134 6.83 22.29 -8.29
CA ILE A 134 6.14 22.70 -9.51
C ILE A 134 5.25 23.89 -9.25
N GLY A 135 5.35 24.49 -8.07
CA GLY A 135 4.64 25.74 -7.82
C GLY A 135 3.20 25.62 -7.42
N GLU A 136 2.70 24.45 -7.16
CA GLU A 136 1.30 24.32 -6.73
C GLU A 136 1.17 24.52 -5.24
N PRO A 137 0.08 25.10 -4.82
CA PRO A 137 -0.12 25.28 -3.39
C PRO A 137 -0.32 23.93 -2.72
N THR A 138 0.17 23.85 -1.55
CA THR A 138 0.04 22.62 -0.83
C THR A 138 -1.24 22.55 -0.17
N PRO A 139 -1.95 21.57 -0.37
CA PRO A 139 -3.25 21.51 0.17
C PRO A 139 -3.20 21.05 1.55
N LEU A 140 -2.75 21.19 2.26
CA LEU A 140 -2.66 20.72 3.39
C LEU A 140 -3.30 20.91 4.46
N PRO A 141 -3.69 20.40 4.91
CA PRO A 141 -4.36 20.46 5.98
C PRO A 141 -3.63 20.08 7.08
N ALA A 142 -3.43 20.36 7.62
CA ALA A 142 -2.72 20.16 8.60
C ALA A 142 -3.34 19.21 9.41
N GLY A 143 -3.39 18.68 9.77
CA GLY A 143 -3.86 17.78 10.58
C GLY A 143 -4.52 17.74 11.42
#